data_a4b07a287e32bc572078c88463444ced
#
_entry.id   a4b07a287e32bc572078c88463444ced
#
_cell.length_a   1.000
_cell.length_b   1.000
_cell.length_c   1.000
_cell.angle_alpha   90.00
_cell.angle_beta   90.00
_cell.angle_gamma   90.00
#
_symmetry.space_group_name_H-M   'P 1'
#
loop_
_entity.id
_entity.type
_entity.pdbx_description
1 polymer ?
#
loop_
_entity_poly.entity_id
_entity_poly.type
_entity_poly.pdbx_seq_one_letter_code
_entity_poly.pdbx_strand_id
1 'polypeptide(L)'
;MLKLKKAAIAVLALSSSAVLAGTMGAVCTPGAVSVPCDRNAWEIGGHALYLEAVHTGPFSYLGTIGSVLNSIDAGWDWGFALETTYHYGSGNDVNVAWNHVAFNANHFVSVADVRRYETNWDAVNAEFGQTVVLSSTNKVRIHSGIQYAQINSSLNRGITATGFNSDYNGFGPRLGIDMNYGFGNGFELYGKSAAALLVGTSSFSDLIAINTFSGSYTKVVPEFD
;
A
#
# COMPACT_ATOMS: atom_id res chain seq x y z
N MET A 1 -30.80 3.71 -5.65
CA MET A 1 -29.69 4.12 -6.54
C MET A 1 -28.47 4.42 -5.69
N LEU A 2 -27.58 3.43 -5.55
CA LEU A 2 -26.31 3.59 -4.82
C LEU A 2 -25.34 4.39 -5.70
N LYS A 3 -25.04 5.62 -5.30
CA LYS A 3 -23.90 6.34 -5.89
C LYS A 3 -22.63 5.81 -5.26
N LEU A 4 -21.93 4.91 -5.96
CA LEU A 4 -20.55 4.57 -5.67
C LEU A 4 -19.71 5.82 -5.88
N LYS A 5 -19.36 6.52 -4.82
CA LYS A 5 -18.32 7.54 -4.88
C LYS A 5 -17.00 6.80 -4.98
N LYS A 6 -16.34 6.93 -6.11
CA LYS A 6 -15.02 6.42 -6.39
C LYS A 6 -14.04 7.08 -5.43
N ALA A 7 -13.53 6.32 -4.47
CA ALA A 7 -12.33 6.72 -3.74
C ALA A 7 -11.16 6.59 -4.71
N ALA A 8 -10.74 7.68 -5.30
CA ALA A 8 -9.51 7.72 -6.08
C ALA A 8 -8.36 7.84 -5.07
N ILE A 9 -7.68 6.75 -4.79
CA ILE A 9 -6.37 6.78 -4.15
C ILE A 9 -5.40 7.19 -5.25
N ALA A 10 -5.04 8.47 -5.26
CA ALA A 10 -3.97 8.95 -6.12
C ALA A 10 -2.64 8.60 -5.42
N VAL A 11 -2.08 7.45 -5.76
CA VAL A 11 -0.71 7.09 -5.40
C VAL A 11 0.22 7.76 -6.38
N LEU A 12 0.74 8.93 -6.05
CA LEU A 12 1.90 9.49 -6.72
C LEU A 12 3.15 8.94 -6.01
N ALA A 13 3.53 7.73 -6.38
CA ALA A 13 4.84 7.19 -6.00
C ALA A 13 5.89 7.87 -6.89
N LEU A 14 6.51 8.93 -6.40
CA LEU A 14 7.77 9.43 -6.93
C LEU A 14 8.88 8.48 -6.45
N SER A 15 8.92 7.29 -7.03
CA SER A 15 10.01 6.35 -6.81
C SER A 15 11.19 6.74 -7.68
N SER A 16 12.16 7.46 -7.12
CA SER A 16 13.49 7.52 -7.69
C SER A 16 14.22 6.22 -7.35
N SER A 17 13.93 5.16 -8.08
CA SER A 17 14.73 3.94 -8.01
C SER A 17 16.05 4.19 -8.73
N ALA A 18 17.15 4.24 -7.99
CA ALA A 18 18.46 4.06 -8.57
C ALA A 18 18.58 2.57 -8.96
N VAL A 19 18.10 2.25 -10.15
CA VAL A 19 18.34 0.94 -10.75
C VAL A 19 19.81 0.88 -11.13
N LEU A 20 20.60 0.14 -10.36
CA LEU A 20 21.89 -0.35 -10.85
C LEU A 20 21.57 -1.35 -11.94
N ALA A 21 21.56 -0.87 -13.19
CA ALA A 21 21.37 -1.70 -14.37
C ALA A 21 22.50 -2.72 -14.43
N GLY A 22 22.23 -3.93 -13.96
CA GLY A 22 23.05 -5.10 -14.24
C GLY A 22 23.06 -5.31 -15.76
N THR A 23 24.23 -5.60 -16.33
CA THR A 23 24.41 -5.91 -17.75
C THR A 23 23.43 -7.00 -18.19
N MET A 24 22.60 -6.71 -19.18
CA MET A 24 21.67 -7.64 -19.80
C MET A 24 22.41 -8.91 -20.24
N GLY A 25 22.08 -10.04 -19.63
CA GLY A 25 22.57 -11.35 -20.06
C GLY A 25 21.99 -11.78 -21.42
N ALA A 26 22.59 -12.83 -22.02
CA ALA A 26 22.14 -13.34 -23.30
C ALA A 26 20.72 -13.90 -23.22
N VAL A 27 19.89 -13.62 -24.23
CA VAL A 27 18.53 -14.15 -24.36
C VAL A 27 18.59 -15.65 -24.66
N CYS A 28 17.93 -16.47 -23.83
CA CYS A 28 17.98 -17.94 -23.96
C CYS A 28 17.11 -18.53 -25.06
N THR A 29 16.08 -17.82 -25.49
CA THR A 29 15.14 -18.31 -26.50
C THR A 29 15.15 -17.41 -27.73
N PRO A 30 15.54 -17.91 -28.94
CA PRO A 30 15.37 -17.15 -30.17
C PRO A 30 13.89 -17.06 -30.50
N GLY A 31 13.35 -15.86 -30.62
CA GLY A 31 11.94 -15.65 -30.99
C GLY A 31 11.47 -14.24 -30.72
N ALA A 32 10.22 -13.94 -31.10
CA ALA A 32 9.60 -12.63 -30.88
C ALA A 32 9.31 -12.35 -29.39
N VAL A 33 9.17 -13.40 -28.59
CA VAL A 33 8.98 -13.35 -27.14
C VAL A 33 9.99 -14.27 -26.49
N SER A 34 10.76 -13.79 -25.54
CA SER A 34 11.83 -14.55 -24.91
C SER A 34 11.86 -14.36 -23.39
N VAL A 35 12.37 -15.37 -22.71
CA VAL A 35 12.64 -15.34 -21.27
C VAL A 35 14.11 -14.98 -21.11
N PRO A 36 14.46 -13.96 -20.27
CA PRO A 36 15.86 -13.62 -20.04
C PRO A 36 16.60 -14.77 -19.34
N CYS A 37 17.82 -15.03 -19.77
CA CYS A 37 18.77 -15.93 -19.09
C CYS A 37 19.70 -15.11 -18.22
N ASP A 38 19.20 -14.63 -17.11
CA ASP A 38 20.02 -13.91 -16.16
C ASP A 38 20.70 -14.89 -15.20
N ARG A 39 21.82 -14.44 -14.63
CA ARG A 39 22.46 -15.17 -13.54
C ARG A 39 21.56 -15.04 -12.31
N ASN A 40 21.56 -16.07 -11.45
CA ASN A 40 20.94 -15.95 -10.16
C ASN A 40 21.50 -14.73 -9.41
N ALA A 41 20.64 -13.84 -8.97
CA ALA A 41 21.03 -12.59 -8.32
C ALA A 41 20.01 -12.19 -7.24
N TRP A 42 20.53 -11.51 -6.22
CA TRP A 42 19.71 -10.81 -5.24
C TRP A 42 19.60 -9.34 -5.62
N GLU A 43 18.40 -8.80 -5.51
CA GLU A 43 18.12 -7.38 -5.60
C GLU A 43 17.51 -6.92 -4.28
N ILE A 44 17.96 -5.77 -3.77
CA ILE A 44 17.42 -5.14 -2.56
C ILE A 44 17.09 -3.70 -2.94
N GLY A 45 15.84 -3.33 -2.74
CA GLY A 45 15.30 -2.01 -3.04
C GLY A 45 14.72 -1.32 -1.81
N GLY A 46 14.73 0.00 -1.85
CA GLY A 46 14.04 0.84 -0.87
C GLY A 46 13.45 2.07 -1.53
N HIS A 47 12.20 2.40 -1.18
CA HIS A 47 11.46 3.52 -1.74
C HIS A 47 10.90 4.38 -0.62
N ALA A 48 10.90 5.71 -0.81
CA ALA A 48 10.13 6.62 0.02
C ALA A 48 8.69 6.66 -0.50
N LEU A 49 7.72 6.53 0.39
CA LEU A 49 6.29 6.69 0.10
C LEU A 49 5.83 8.05 0.60
N TYR A 50 4.97 8.72 -0.16
CA TYR A 50 4.29 9.94 0.28
C TYR A 50 2.81 9.78 -0.03
N LEU A 51 2.02 9.49 1.00
CA LEU A 51 0.64 9.04 0.88
C LEU A 51 -0.29 9.90 1.73
N GLU A 52 -1.56 9.94 1.34
CA GLU A 52 -2.64 10.59 2.07
C GLU A 52 -3.64 9.55 2.58
N ALA A 53 -3.98 9.61 3.86
CA ALA A 53 -5.02 8.78 4.42
C ALA A 53 -6.39 9.41 4.22
N VAL A 54 -7.17 8.88 3.29
CA VAL A 54 -8.53 9.33 3.02
C VAL A 54 -9.56 8.42 3.72
N HIS A 55 -10.30 8.99 4.66
CA HIS A 55 -11.34 8.28 5.40
C HIS A 55 -12.70 8.54 4.79
N THR A 56 -13.42 7.47 4.46
CA THR A 56 -14.81 7.53 3.99
C THR A 56 -15.70 6.75 4.93
N GLY A 57 -16.69 7.40 5.53
CA GLY A 57 -17.64 6.72 6.43
C GLY A 57 -18.06 7.59 7.62
N PRO A 58 -18.84 7.05 8.54
CA PRO A 58 -19.34 7.82 9.70
C PRO A 58 -18.24 8.28 10.66
N PHE A 59 -17.07 7.64 10.61
CA PHE A 59 -15.88 8.02 11.40
C PHE A 59 -15.04 9.11 10.75
N SER A 60 -15.38 9.54 9.51
CA SER A 60 -14.73 10.68 8.86
C SER A 60 -15.02 12.02 9.56
N TYR A 61 -15.94 12.03 10.51
CA TYR A 61 -16.39 13.26 11.16
C TYR A 61 -16.06 13.24 12.65
N LEU A 62 -15.37 14.27 13.11
CA LEU A 62 -15.03 14.48 14.54
C LEU A 62 -16.23 14.90 15.39
N GLY A 63 -17.40 15.03 14.81
CA GLY A 63 -18.61 15.55 15.44
C GLY A 63 -18.96 16.97 15.01
N THR A 64 -20.11 17.45 15.48
CA THR A 64 -20.58 18.82 15.20
C THR A 64 -20.11 19.75 16.31
N ILE A 65 -19.47 20.86 15.93
CA ILE A 65 -19.26 22.02 16.79
C ILE A 65 -20.15 23.12 16.22
N GLY A 66 -21.24 23.41 16.89
CA GLY A 66 -22.31 24.21 16.31
C GLY A 66 -22.98 23.48 15.13
N SER A 67 -23.05 24.10 13.96
CA SER A 67 -23.62 23.52 12.74
C SER A 67 -22.57 23.01 11.76
N VAL A 68 -21.31 22.94 12.11
CA VAL A 68 -20.20 22.56 11.21
C VAL A 68 -19.78 21.14 11.46
N LEU A 69 -19.82 20.30 10.41
CA LEU A 69 -19.24 18.97 10.38
C LEU A 69 -17.74 19.10 10.15
N ASN A 70 -16.93 18.71 11.14
CA ASN A 70 -15.48 18.65 11.00
C ASN A 70 -15.05 17.26 10.55
N SER A 71 -14.43 17.17 9.37
CA SER A 71 -13.83 15.93 8.87
C SER A 71 -12.45 15.71 9.49
N ILE A 72 -12.08 14.46 9.68
CA ILE A 72 -10.71 14.07 9.98
C ILE A 72 -9.94 14.12 8.65
N ASP A 73 -8.99 15.03 8.56
CA ASP A 73 -8.03 15.09 7.47
C ASP A 73 -6.66 14.78 8.08
N ALA A 74 -6.16 13.60 7.76
CA ALA A 74 -4.84 13.16 8.24
C ALA A 74 -3.70 13.78 7.41
N GLY A 75 -4.05 14.38 6.25
CA GLY A 75 -3.06 14.96 5.34
C GLY A 75 -2.15 13.93 4.71
N TRP A 76 -1.05 14.42 4.15
CA TRP A 76 0.00 13.64 3.51
C TRP A 76 1.13 13.34 4.48
N ASP A 77 1.53 12.08 4.56
CA ASP A 77 2.63 11.66 5.42
C ASP A 77 3.64 10.78 4.67
N TRP A 78 4.87 10.74 5.20
CA TRP A 78 5.95 9.94 4.67
C TRP A 78 5.93 8.53 5.24
N GLY A 79 6.21 7.58 4.37
CA GLY A 79 6.43 6.19 4.70
C GLY A 79 7.63 5.64 3.93
N PHE A 80 7.80 4.33 4.01
CA PHE A 80 8.81 3.63 3.25
C PHE A 80 8.30 2.29 2.74
N ALA A 81 8.91 1.82 1.66
CA ALA A 81 8.80 0.47 1.15
C ALA A 81 10.20 -0.15 1.09
N LEU A 82 10.33 -1.36 1.58
CA LEU A 82 11.53 -2.19 1.47
C LEU A 82 11.17 -3.42 0.66
N GLU A 83 11.99 -3.76 -0.33
CA GLU A 83 11.79 -4.95 -1.14
C GLU A 83 13.09 -5.74 -1.32
N THR A 84 12.95 -7.04 -1.43
CA THR A 84 14.04 -7.93 -1.79
C THR A 84 13.54 -8.94 -2.80
N THR A 85 14.29 -9.11 -3.88
CA THR A 85 13.95 -10.03 -4.96
C THR A 85 15.12 -10.99 -5.20
N TYR A 86 14.80 -12.26 -5.33
CA TYR A 86 15.74 -13.25 -5.81
C TYR A 86 15.38 -13.67 -7.23
N HIS A 87 16.26 -13.38 -8.16
CA HIS A 87 16.11 -13.71 -9.57
C HIS A 87 16.74 -15.08 -9.87
N TYR A 88 15.98 -15.92 -10.53
CA TYR A 88 16.45 -17.20 -11.07
C TYR A 88 16.93 -17.03 -12.52
N GLY A 89 17.92 -17.81 -12.93
CA GLY A 89 18.41 -17.79 -14.31
C GLY A 89 17.37 -18.18 -15.39
N SER A 90 16.18 -18.57 -14.98
CA SER A 90 15.03 -18.91 -15.86
C SER A 90 14.10 -17.72 -16.14
N GLY A 91 14.44 -16.51 -15.66
CA GLY A 91 13.56 -15.33 -15.75
C GLY A 91 12.42 -15.31 -14.74
N ASN A 92 12.37 -16.30 -13.85
CA ASN A 92 11.49 -16.27 -12.69
C ASN A 92 12.12 -15.50 -11.55
N ASP A 93 11.31 -15.01 -10.63
CA ASP A 93 11.77 -14.36 -9.42
C ASP A 93 10.84 -14.63 -8.24
N VAL A 94 11.39 -14.45 -7.04
CA VAL A 94 10.62 -14.38 -5.79
C VAL A 94 10.88 -13.02 -5.17
N ASN A 95 9.83 -12.29 -4.90
CA ASN A 95 9.89 -10.97 -4.28
C ASN A 95 9.19 -11.00 -2.92
N VAL A 96 9.80 -10.32 -1.94
CA VAL A 96 9.16 -9.99 -0.65
C VAL A 96 9.28 -8.49 -0.46
N ALA A 97 8.16 -7.84 -0.18
CA ALA A 97 8.14 -6.41 0.08
C ALA A 97 7.38 -6.09 1.37
N TRP A 98 7.82 -5.04 2.05
CA TRP A 98 7.17 -4.46 3.23
C TRP A 98 6.97 -2.97 3.02
N ASN A 99 5.74 -2.53 3.11
CA ASN A 99 5.33 -1.14 3.05
C ASN A 99 4.87 -0.68 4.42
N HIS A 100 5.28 0.51 4.84
CA HIS A 100 4.90 1.11 6.11
C HIS A 100 4.63 2.60 5.95
N VAL A 101 3.51 3.07 6.49
CA VAL A 101 3.18 4.49 6.60
C VAL A 101 2.49 4.76 7.93
N ALA A 102 2.90 5.83 8.60
CA ALA A 102 2.29 6.31 9.83
C ALA A 102 1.71 7.71 9.61
N PHE A 103 0.40 7.84 9.74
CA PHE A 103 -0.32 9.11 9.63
C PHE A 103 -0.62 9.68 10.99
N ASN A 104 -0.36 10.98 11.18
CA ASN A 104 -0.62 11.68 12.43
C ASN A 104 -1.33 13.01 12.16
N ALA A 105 -2.49 13.20 12.75
CA ALA A 105 -3.20 14.46 12.67
C ALA A 105 -3.63 14.96 14.06
N ASN A 106 -3.39 16.23 14.32
CA ASN A 106 -3.90 16.91 15.50
C ASN A 106 -4.95 17.92 15.06
N HIS A 107 -6.14 17.81 15.61
CA HIS A 107 -7.24 18.74 15.33
C HIS A 107 -7.63 19.51 16.57
N PHE A 108 -7.52 20.84 16.49
CA PHE A 108 -7.93 21.74 17.55
C PHE A 108 -9.43 22.03 17.44
N VAL A 109 -10.19 21.54 18.40
CA VAL A 109 -11.64 21.79 18.49
C VAL A 109 -11.90 23.02 19.38
N SER A 110 -11.16 23.14 20.47
CA SER A 110 -11.14 24.30 21.36
C SER A 110 -9.84 24.32 22.15
N VAL A 111 -9.59 25.38 22.92
CA VAL A 111 -8.40 25.48 23.78
C VAL A 111 -8.28 24.31 24.77
N ALA A 112 -9.39 23.65 25.05
CA ALA A 112 -9.48 22.54 25.98
C ALA A 112 -9.73 21.16 25.32
N ASP A 113 -9.98 21.10 24.00
CA ASP A 113 -10.28 19.84 23.28
C ASP A 113 -9.38 19.73 22.06
N VAL A 114 -8.25 19.05 22.23
CA VAL A 114 -7.33 18.65 21.16
C VAL A 114 -7.59 17.19 20.84
N ARG A 115 -7.93 16.89 19.62
CA ARG A 115 -8.17 15.52 19.14
C ARG A 115 -6.95 15.06 18.37
N ARG A 116 -6.41 13.93 18.76
CA ARG A 116 -5.27 13.30 18.09
C ARG A 116 -5.74 12.04 17.37
N TYR A 117 -5.51 12.03 16.08
CA TYR A 117 -5.74 10.89 15.20
C TYR A 117 -4.39 10.31 14.78
N GLU A 118 -4.24 9.00 14.93
CA GLU A 118 -3.07 8.25 14.49
C GLU A 118 -3.53 7.03 13.71
N THR A 119 -2.92 6.79 12.56
CA THR A 119 -3.16 5.58 11.77
C THR A 119 -1.83 5.04 11.28
N ASN A 120 -1.57 3.77 11.56
CA ASN A 120 -0.44 3.03 11.02
C ASN A 120 -0.96 2.01 10.00
N TRP A 121 -0.34 1.98 8.85
CA TRP A 121 -0.58 0.98 7.82
C TRP A 121 0.71 0.23 7.56
N ASP A 122 0.63 -1.11 7.64
CA ASP A 122 1.69 -2.04 7.32
C ASP A 122 1.16 -3.06 6.33
N ALA A 123 1.89 -3.31 5.24
CA ALA A 123 1.58 -4.34 4.29
C ALA A 123 2.83 -5.13 3.92
N VAL A 124 2.75 -6.46 4.05
CA VAL A 124 3.81 -7.39 3.65
C VAL A 124 3.26 -8.28 2.56
N ASN A 125 3.95 -8.34 1.44
CA ASN A 125 3.62 -9.23 0.34
C ASN A 125 4.80 -10.17 0.02
N ALA A 126 4.46 -11.38 -0.44
CA ALA A 126 5.40 -12.35 -0.97
C ALA A 126 4.86 -12.86 -2.30
N GLU A 127 5.61 -12.68 -3.36
CA GLU A 127 5.17 -12.89 -4.74
C GLU A 127 6.17 -13.75 -5.49
N PHE A 128 5.64 -14.55 -6.42
CA PHE A 128 6.40 -15.24 -7.46
C PHE A 128 6.10 -14.56 -8.79
N GLY A 129 7.14 -14.15 -9.51
CA GLY A 129 7.06 -13.45 -10.77
C GLY A 129 7.73 -14.20 -11.93
N GLN A 130 7.26 -13.92 -13.13
CA GLN A 130 7.86 -14.34 -14.38
C GLN A 130 8.03 -13.12 -15.27
N THR A 131 9.27 -12.83 -15.64
CA THR A 131 9.59 -11.79 -16.62
C THR A 131 9.57 -12.35 -18.02
N VAL A 132 8.91 -11.65 -18.92
CA VAL A 132 8.82 -11.94 -20.36
C VAL A 132 9.31 -10.74 -21.15
N VAL A 133 10.25 -10.96 -22.05
CA VAL A 133 10.77 -9.94 -22.97
C VAL A 133 9.93 -9.97 -24.23
N LEU A 134 9.11 -8.95 -24.45
CA LEU A 134 8.24 -8.83 -25.63
C LEU A 134 9.00 -8.26 -26.84
N SER A 135 9.96 -7.38 -26.58
CA SER A 135 10.84 -6.78 -27.59
C SER A 135 12.15 -6.32 -26.94
N SER A 136 13.09 -5.84 -27.75
CA SER A 136 14.35 -5.24 -27.24
C SER A 136 14.13 -4.06 -26.30
N THR A 137 12.96 -3.43 -26.35
CA THR A 137 12.61 -2.24 -25.56
C THR A 137 11.51 -2.50 -24.53
N ASN A 138 10.84 -3.66 -24.58
CA ASN A 138 9.63 -3.92 -23.81
C ASN A 138 9.76 -5.20 -22.99
N LYS A 139 9.64 -5.07 -21.66
CA LYS A 139 9.63 -6.18 -20.72
C LYS A 139 8.35 -6.13 -19.90
N VAL A 140 7.77 -7.28 -19.63
CA VAL A 140 6.59 -7.44 -18.79
C VAL A 140 6.89 -8.51 -17.75
N ARG A 141 6.64 -8.23 -16.50
CA ARG A 141 6.67 -9.20 -15.40
C ARG A 141 5.24 -9.43 -14.92
N ILE A 142 4.79 -10.67 -14.96
CA ILE A 142 3.50 -11.08 -14.39
C ILE A 142 3.83 -11.77 -13.06
N HIS A 143 3.15 -11.39 -12.00
CA HIS A 143 3.42 -11.93 -10.68
C HIS A 143 2.14 -12.26 -9.94
N SER A 144 2.23 -13.24 -9.03
CA SER A 144 1.16 -13.65 -8.14
C SER A 144 1.73 -14.04 -6.79
N GLY A 145 0.95 -13.88 -5.76
CA GLY A 145 1.40 -14.17 -4.41
C GLY A 145 0.34 -14.01 -3.36
N ILE A 146 0.81 -13.68 -2.18
CA ILE A 146 0.00 -13.47 -0.99
C ILE A 146 0.37 -12.13 -0.36
N GLN A 147 -0.59 -11.51 0.28
CA GLN A 147 -0.41 -10.26 1.01
C GLN A 147 -1.04 -10.37 2.39
N TYR A 148 -0.33 -9.83 3.38
CA TYR A 148 -0.85 -9.53 4.71
C TYR A 148 -0.85 -8.02 4.89
N ALA A 149 -1.95 -7.45 5.35
CA ALA A 149 -2.03 -6.03 5.68
C ALA A 149 -2.63 -5.83 7.08
N GLN A 150 -2.10 -4.83 7.78
CA GLN A 150 -2.55 -4.38 9.08
C GLN A 150 -2.79 -2.88 9.05
N ILE A 151 -3.94 -2.46 9.59
CA ILE A 151 -4.28 -1.05 9.76
C ILE A 151 -4.69 -0.85 11.21
N ASN A 152 -3.95 -0.02 11.94
CA ASN A 152 -4.26 0.35 13.31
C ASN A 152 -4.60 1.83 13.35
N SER A 153 -5.80 2.17 13.78
CA SER A 153 -6.25 3.55 13.87
C SER A 153 -6.68 3.88 15.28
N SER A 154 -6.23 5.01 15.81
CA SER A 154 -6.64 5.53 17.11
C SER A 154 -7.08 6.98 17.03
N LEU A 155 -8.15 7.31 17.71
CA LEU A 155 -8.65 8.67 17.90
C LEU A 155 -8.76 8.96 19.38
N ASN A 156 -7.88 9.81 19.88
CA ASN A 156 -7.91 10.30 21.25
C ASN A 156 -8.63 11.65 21.30
N ARG A 157 -9.59 11.80 22.22
CA ARG A 157 -10.36 13.02 22.43
C ARG A 157 -9.94 13.64 23.76
N GLY A 158 -9.20 14.71 23.71
CA GLY A 158 -8.75 15.62 24.78
C GLY A 158 -9.10 15.32 26.22
N ILE A 159 -9.77 16.25 26.89
CA ILE A 159 -10.00 16.25 28.35
C ILE A 159 -10.98 15.17 28.84
N THR A 160 -11.90 14.75 28.02
CA THR A 160 -12.77 13.60 28.32
C THR A 160 -12.00 12.34 27.96
N ALA A 161 -11.70 11.46 28.90
CA ALA A 161 -11.05 10.17 28.66
C ALA A 161 -11.90 9.29 27.72
N THR A 162 -12.07 9.75 26.47
CA THR A 162 -12.84 9.11 25.43
C THR A 162 -11.92 8.85 24.25
N GLY A 163 -11.92 7.66 23.74
CA GLY A 163 -11.06 7.25 22.63
C GLY A 163 -11.71 6.18 21.79
N PHE A 164 -11.42 6.20 20.51
CA PHE A 164 -11.84 5.17 19.56
C PHE A 164 -10.60 4.51 18.99
N ASN A 165 -10.55 3.18 19.03
CA ASN A 165 -9.53 2.39 18.38
C ASN A 165 -10.19 1.47 17.35
N SER A 166 -9.57 1.30 16.21
CA SER A 166 -9.99 0.38 15.17
C SER A 166 -8.77 -0.30 14.59
N ASP A 167 -8.81 -1.63 14.59
CA ASP A 167 -7.74 -2.47 14.09
C ASP A 167 -8.29 -3.36 12.98
N TYR A 168 -7.55 -3.49 11.89
CA TYR A 168 -7.82 -4.42 10.82
C TYR A 168 -6.57 -5.26 10.56
N ASN A 169 -6.75 -6.57 10.48
CA ASN A 169 -5.72 -7.52 10.07
C ASN A 169 -6.31 -8.41 8.99
N GLY A 170 -5.72 -8.39 7.81
CA GLY A 170 -6.20 -9.15 6.65
C GLY A 170 -5.08 -9.88 5.93
N PHE A 171 -5.44 -11.00 5.33
CA PHE A 171 -4.57 -11.84 4.51
C PHE A 171 -5.32 -12.28 3.26
N GLY A 172 -4.61 -12.40 2.14
CA GLY A 172 -5.25 -12.86 0.92
C GLY A 172 -4.35 -12.97 -0.31
N PRO A 173 -4.89 -13.45 -1.42
CA PRO A 173 -4.18 -13.53 -2.68
C PRO A 173 -3.92 -12.15 -3.28
N ARG A 174 -2.80 -12.05 -4.00
CA ARG A 174 -2.36 -10.87 -4.74
C ARG A 174 -1.94 -11.27 -6.15
N LEU A 175 -2.29 -10.45 -7.13
CA LEU A 175 -1.92 -10.59 -8.53
C LEU A 175 -1.45 -9.23 -9.06
N GLY A 176 -0.46 -9.23 -9.94
CA GLY A 176 -0.01 -7.97 -10.52
C GLY A 176 0.75 -8.14 -11.83
N ILE A 177 1.03 -6.99 -12.43
CA ILE A 177 1.77 -6.85 -13.66
C ILE A 177 2.67 -5.62 -13.57
N ASP A 178 3.94 -5.81 -13.92
CA ASP A 178 4.92 -4.75 -14.05
C ASP A 178 5.30 -4.60 -15.52
N MET A 179 5.45 -3.37 -15.99
CA MET A 179 5.86 -3.07 -17.35
C MET A 179 7.08 -2.17 -17.32
N ASN A 180 8.03 -2.46 -18.21
CA ASN A 180 9.20 -1.62 -18.42
C ASN A 180 9.36 -1.37 -19.92
N TYR A 181 9.45 -0.09 -20.31
CA TYR A 181 9.63 0.35 -21.67
C TYR A 181 10.87 1.24 -21.81
N GLY A 182 11.90 0.71 -22.50
CA GLY A 182 13.15 1.42 -22.77
C GLY A 182 13.06 2.25 -24.06
N PHE A 183 13.41 3.53 -23.98
CA PHE A 183 13.44 4.44 -25.14
C PHE A 183 14.74 4.35 -25.97
N GLY A 184 15.67 3.47 -25.59
CA GLY A 184 16.92 3.22 -26.34
C GLY A 184 18.02 4.27 -26.16
N ASN A 185 17.77 5.33 -25.40
CA ASN A 185 18.69 6.43 -25.11
C ASN A 185 19.10 6.53 -23.64
N GLY A 186 18.90 5.44 -22.87
CA GLY A 186 19.16 5.38 -21.43
C GLY A 186 17.97 5.80 -20.56
N PHE A 187 16.85 6.18 -21.17
CA PHE A 187 15.59 6.43 -20.45
C PHE A 187 14.69 5.20 -20.48
N GLU A 188 14.06 4.90 -19.37
CA GLU A 188 13.07 3.84 -19.24
C GLU A 188 11.80 4.38 -18.56
N LEU A 189 10.65 3.98 -19.09
CA LEU A 189 9.36 4.17 -18.45
C LEU A 189 8.96 2.86 -17.77
N TYR A 190 8.59 2.96 -16.52
CA TYR A 190 8.26 1.84 -15.70
C TYR A 190 6.91 2.06 -15.01
N GLY A 191 6.12 1.00 -14.92
CA GLY A 191 4.84 0.99 -14.23
C GLY A 191 4.60 -0.33 -13.53
N LYS A 192 4.14 -0.29 -12.29
CA LYS A 192 3.67 -1.44 -11.51
C LYS A 192 2.18 -1.28 -11.27
N SER A 193 1.46 -2.40 -11.29
CA SER A 193 0.06 -2.47 -10.89
C SER A 193 -0.23 -3.82 -10.26
N ALA A 194 -0.88 -3.82 -9.12
CA ALA A 194 -1.30 -5.04 -8.46
C ALA A 194 -2.65 -4.89 -7.78
N ALA A 195 -3.31 -6.03 -7.55
CA ALA A 195 -4.56 -6.12 -6.83
C ALA A 195 -4.51 -7.27 -5.83
N ALA A 196 -5.01 -7.03 -4.63
CA ALA A 196 -5.17 -8.05 -3.59
C ALA A 196 -6.61 -8.10 -3.08
N LEU A 197 -7.02 -9.28 -2.64
CA LEU A 197 -8.32 -9.50 -1.99
C LEU A 197 -8.07 -10.04 -0.59
N LEU A 198 -8.12 -9.15 0.41
CA LEU A 198 -7.79 -9.49 1.78
C LEU A 198 -9.04 -9.90 2.57
N VAL A 199 -8.99 -11.04 3.19
CA VAL A 199 -9.99 -11.50 4.15
C VAL A 199 -9.41 -11.35 5.55
N GLY A 200 -10.08 -10.61 6.40
CA GLY A 200 -9.53 -10.28 7.70
C GLY A 200 -10.55 -9.98 8.77
N THR A 201 -10.06 -9.70 9.95
CA THR A 201 -10.86 -9.29 11.09
C THR A 201 -10.69 -7.81 11.32
N SER A 202 -11.80 -7.10 11.40
CA SER A 202 -11.85 -5.73 11.86
C SER A 202 -12.40 -5.71 13.28
N SER A 203 -11.64 -5.14 14.21
CA SER A 203 -12.06 -4.94 15.60
C SER A 203 -12.13 -3.46 15.91
N PHE A 204 -13.03 -3.09 16.79
CA PHE A 204 -13.13 -1.71 17.26
C PHE A 204 -13.40 -1.69 18.77
N SER A 205 -12.91 -0.65 19.39
CA SER A 205 -13.25 -0.31 20.77
C SER A 205 -13.50 1.20 20.90
N ASP A 206 -14.57 1.57 21.54
CA ASP A 206 -14.92 2.96 21.83
C ASP A 206 -15.07 3.13 23.34
N LEU A 207 -14.34 4.09 23.90
CA LEU A 207 -14.45 4.48 25.30
C LEU A 207 -15.26 5.78 25.38
N ILE A 208 -16.49 5.68 25.86
CA ILE A 208 -17.36 6.83 26.10
C ILE A 208 -17.55 6.99 27.60
N ALA A 209 -16.89 7.99 28.15
CA ALA A 209 -16.84 8.27 29.59
C ALA A 209 -16.32 7.07 30.41
N ILE A 210 -17.21 6.31 31.04
CA ILE A 210 -16.88 5.14 31.87
C ILE A 210 -17.27 3.80 31.22
N ASN A 211 -17.90 3.84 30.03
CA ASN A 211 -18.36 2.64 29.34
C ASN A 211 -17.47 2.34 28.12
N THR A 212 -17.01 1.12 28.02
CA THR A 212 -16.27 0.62 26.86
C THR A 212 -17.19 -0.24 26.01
N PHE A 213 -17.30 0.11 24.72
CA PHE A 213 -17.98 -0.69 23.72
C PHE A 213 -16.93 -1.29 22.80
N SER A 214 -17.00 -2.59 22.53
CA SER A 214 -16.09 -3.26 21.62
C SER A 214 -16.82 -4.29 20.77
N GLY A 215 -16.29 -4.55 19.58
CA GLY A 215 -16.83 -5.56 18.70
C GLY A 215 -15.78 -5.96 17.65
N SER A 216 -16.02 -7.10 17.02
CA SER A 216 -15.21 -7.57 15.90
C SER A 216 -16.09 -8.22 14.85
N TYR A 217 -15.67 -8.10 13.58
CA TYR A 217 -16.36 -8.74 12.46
C TYR A 217 -15.36 -9.08 11.34
N THR A 218 -15.70 -10.09 10.56
CA THR A 218 -14.92 -10.45 9.38
C THR A 218 -15.25 -9.51 8.23
N LYS A 219 -14.23 -9.01 7.54
CA LYS A 219 -14.35 -8.10 6.40
C LYS A 219 -13.47 -8.56 5.25
N VAL A 220 -13.99 -8.40 4.03
CA VAL A 220 -13.22 -8.57 2.80
C VAL A 220 -12.89 -7.19 2.25
N VAL A 221 -11.61 -6.93 2.02
CA VAL A 221 -11.11 -5.64 1.55
C VAL A 221 -10.34 -5.85 0.25
N PRO A 222 -10.79 -5.28 -0.87
CA PRO A 222 -9.97 -5.18 -2.08
C PRO A 222 -8.93 -4.08 -1.89
N GLU A 223 -7.71 -4.35 -2.34
CA GLU A 223 -6.60 -3.41 -2.38
C GLU A 223 -6.06 -3.33 -3.81
N PHE A 224 -5.69 -2.13 -4.24
CA PHE A 224 -5.14 -1.85 -5.57
C PHE A 224 -3.94 -0.93 -5.40
N ASP A 225 -2.83 -1.28 -6.06
CA ASP A 225 -1.58 -0.54 -6.14
C ASP A 225 -1.30 -0.04 -7.56
#